data_2f990cca9cc8bac9b50d637ed14d01a6
#
_entry.id   2f990cca9cc8bac9b50d637ed14d01a6
#
_cell.length_a   1.000
_cell.length_b   1.000
_cell.length_c   1.000
_cell.angle_alpha   90.00
_cell.angle_beta   90.00
_cell.angle_gamma   90.00
#
_symmetry.space_group_name_H-M   'P 1'
#
loop_
_entity.id
_entity.type
_entity.pdbx_description
1 polymer ?
#
loop_
_entity_poly.entity_id
_entity_poly.type
_entity_poly.pdbx_seq_one_letter_code
_entity_poly.pdbx_strand_id
1 'polypeptide(L)' 'MLLLGRVSVLISYRPFYQTLLKKGVTEYYLIFKQGVDSNTIHRMKHGKGITTATLDTLCEILDCRVEDILEYIPDES' A
#
# COMPACT_ATOMS: atom_id res chain seq x y z
N MET A 1 -17.37 -4.17 18.95
CA MET A 1 -17.09 -4.56 18.70
C MET A 1 -16.48 -5.33 18.58
N LEU A 2 -16.33 -5.81 18.35
CA LEU A 2 -15.79 -6.48 18.31
C LEU A 2 -15.13 -7.01 17.43
N LEU A 3 -14.32 -7.09 17.29
CA LEU A 3 -13.33 -7.50 16.36
C LEU A 3 -12.69 -8.79 16.72
N LEU A 4 -13.29 -9.45 17.65
CA LEU A 4 -12.68 -10.60 18.28
C LEU A 4 -12.37 -11.73 17.33
N GLY A 5 -13.13 -11.96 16.32
CA GLY A 5 -12.88 -13.04 15.41
C GLY A 5 -11.99 -12.70 14.22
N ARG A 6 -11.51 -11.48 14.19
CA ARG A 6 -10.83 -11.03 13.01
C ARG A 6 -9.34 -11.22 13.16
N VAL A 7 -8.76 -12.07 12.33
CA VAL A 7 -7.34 -12.41 12.43
C VAL A 7 -6.52 -11.89 11.26
N SER A 8 -7.14 -11.23 10.30
CA SER A 8 -6.41 -10.72 9.15
C SER A 8 -6.80 -9.28 8.87
N VAL A 9 -5.89 -8.56 8.25
CA VAL A 9 -6.13 -7.19 7.82
C VAL A 9 -6.91 -7.24 6.53
N LEU A 10 -7.97 -6.44 6.46
CA LEU A 10 -8.79 -6.39 5.25
C LEU A 10 -8.40 -5.26 4.32
N ILE A 11 -7.32 -4.58 4.60
CA ILE A 11 -6.77 -3.58 3.70
C ILE A 11 -5.98 -4.30 2.62
N SER A 12 -6.22 -3.90 1.38
CA SER A 12 -5.52 -4.46 0.22
C SER A 12 -4.69 -3.37 -0.44
N TYR A 13 -3.50 -3.72 -0.86
CA TYR A 13 -2.64 -2.80 -1.61
C TYR A 13 -2.71 -3.06 -3.11
N ARG A 14 -3.74 -3.78 -3.56
CA ARG A 14 -3.90 -4.02 -4.99
C ARG A 14 -3.93 -2.71 -5.79
N PRO A 15 -4.62 -1.65 -5.33
CA PRO A 15 -4.60 -0.38 -6.07
C PRO A 15 -3.17 0.16 -6.27
N PHE A 16 -2.30 -0.01 -5.26
CA PHE A 16 -0.92 0.44 -5.37
C PHE A 16 -0.22 -0.20 -6.57
N TYR A 17 -0.36 -1.51 -6.73
CA TYR A 17 0.30 -2.21 -7.83
C TYR A 17 -0.32 -1.84 -9.18
N GLN A 18 -1.63 -1.61 -9.20
CA GLN A 18 -2.30 -1.14 -10.40
C GLN A 18 -1.80 0.26 -10.77
N THR A 19 -1.60 1.11 -9.78
CA THR A 19 -1.10 2.47 -10.01
C THR A 19 0.34 2.43 -10.54
N LEU A 20 1.18 1.54 -10.00
CA LEU A 20 2.54 1.37 -10.51
C LEU A 20 2.52 1.00 -11.99
N LEU A 21 1.69 0.03 -12.35
CA LEU A 21 1.58 -0.39 -13.75
C LEU A 21 1.09 0.75 -14.62
N LYS A 22 0.06 1.45 -14.16
CA LYS A 22 -0.54 2.53 -14.92
C LYS A 22 0.46 3.66 -15.17
N LYS A 23 1.30 3.95 -14.20
CA LYS A 23 2.25 5.05 -14.30
C LYS A 23 3.62 4.62 -14.80
N GLY A 24 3.81 3.34 -15.03
CA GLY A 24 5.10 2.83 -15.51
C GLY A 24 6.21 2.95 -14.47
N VAL A 25 5.85 2.83 -13.20
CA VAL A 25 6.81 2.94 -12.09
C VAL A 25 7.07 1.56 -11.52
N THR A 26 8.31 1.27 -11.18
CA THR A 26 8.69 -0.02 -10.61
C THR A 26 9.00 0.13 -9.11
N GLU A 27 8.97 -0.99 -8.39
CA GLU A 27 9.41 -0.99 -7.00
C GLU A 27 10.88 -0.59 -6.89
N TYR A 28 11.69 -1.00 -7.86
CA TYR A 28 13.09 -0.63 -7.89
C TYR A 28 13.25 0.89 -7.91
N TYR A 29 12.47 1.56 -8.75
CA TYR A 29 12.51 3.02 -8.84
C TYR A 29 12.15 3.67 -7.51
N LEU A 30 11.12 3.15 -6.85
CA LEU A 30 10.70 3.69 -5.56
C LEU A 30 11.81 3.54 -4.51
N ILE A 31 12.44 2.39 -4.47
CA ILE A 31 13.45 2.10 -3.45
C ILE A 31 14.74 2.86 -3.75
N PHE A 32 15.25 2.76 -4.96
CA PHE A 32 16.59 3.22 -5.26
C PHE A 32 16.66 4.62 -5.83
N LYS A 33 15.55 5.14 -6.35
CA LYS A 33 15.53 6.48 -6.91
C LYS A 33 14.76 7.46 -6.04
N GLN A 34 13.76 6.98 -5.30
CA GLN A 34 12.93 7.84 -4.47
C GLN A 34 13.17 7.63 -2.98
N GLY A 35 14.01 6.69 -2.61
CA GLY A 35 14.38 6.48 -1.22
C GLY A 35 13.31 5.82 -0.36
N VAL A 36 12.36 5.15 -0.96
CA VAL A 36 11.36 4.41 -0.19
C VAL A 36 12.05 3.20 0.45
N ASP A 37 11.80 2.98 1.73
CA ASP A 37 12.39 1.87 2.45
C ASP A 37 11.94 0.56 1.83
N SER A 38 12.90 -0.30 1.49
CA SER A 38 12.58 -1.61 0.90
C SER A 38 11.73 -2.44 1.86
N ASN A 39 11.90 -2.24 3.16
CA ASN A 39 11.10 -2.93 4.15
C ASN A 39 9.62 -2.55 4.05
N THR A 40 9.36 -1.30 3.71
CA THR A 40 7.99 -0.83 3.48
C THR A 40 7.35 -1.59 2.33
N ILE A 41 8.07 -1.72 1.23
CA ILE A 41 7.56 -2.45 0.06
C ILE A 41 7.33 -3.92 0.42
N HIS A 42 8.26 -4.51 1.16
CA HIS A 42 8.14 -5.89 1.61
C HIS A 42 6.88 -6.08 2.46
N ARG A 43 6.63 -5.16 3.39
CA ARG A 43 5.46 -5.23 4.25
C ARG A 43 4.17 -5.14 3.43
N MET A 44 4.15 -4.26 2.44
CA MET A 44 2.97 -4.11 1.58
C MET A 44 2.69 -5.39 0.80
N LYS A 45 3.76 -6.04 0.31
CA LYS A 45 3.60 -7.31 -0.41
C LYS A 45 2.96 -8.38 0.47
N HIS A 46 3.21 -8.32 1.76
CA HIS A 46 2.70 -9.32 2.71
C HIS A 46 1.42 -8.85 3.41
N GLY A 47 0.80 -7.79 2.92
CA GLY A 47 -0.46 -7.32 3.47
C GLY A 47 -0.36 -6.71 4.84
N LYS A 48 0.81 -6.24 5.23
CA LYS A 48 1.02 -5.64 6.54
C LYS A 48 0.77 -4.14 6.49
N GLY A 49 0.47 -3.56 7.65
CA GLY A 49 0.14 -2.15 7.71
C GLY A 49 1.33 -1.24 7.46
N ILE A 50 1.03 -0.04 7.02
CA ILE A 50 2.01 1.03 6.88
C ILE A 50 1.49 2.23 7.65
N THR A 51 2.37 3.16 7.96
CA THR A 51 1.94 4.38 8.65
C THR A 51 1.32 5.35 7.67
N THR A 52 0.52 6.28 8.20
CA THR A 52 -0.04 7.31 7.35
C THR A 52 1.04 8.23 6.79
N ALA A 53 2.16 8.38 7.51
CA ALA A 53 3.29 9.15 6.98
C ALA A 53 3.87 8.49 5.73
N THR A 54 3.99 7.16 5.74
CA THR A 54 4.45 6.43 4.58
C THR A 54 3.45 6.54 3.43
N LEU A 55 2.16 6.43 3.76
CA LEU A 55 1.10 6.58 2.78
C LEU A 55 1.17 7.95 2.12
N ASP A 56 1.37 8.99 2.92
CA ASP A 56 1.50 10.35 2.41
C ASP A 56 2.67 10.45 1.42
N THR A 57 3.81 9.86 1.78
CA THR A 57 4.99 9.88 0.92
C THR A 57 4.73 9.18 -0.41
N LEU A 58 4.06 8.03 -0.37
CA LEU A 58 3.76 7.30 -1.60
C LEU A 58 2.81 8.09 -2.50
N CYS A 59 1.81 8.73 -1.90
CA CYS A 59 0.89 9.56 -2.67
C CYS A 59 1.62 10.72 -3.33
N GLU A 60 2.57 11.31 -2.62
CA GLU A 60 3.34 12.42 -3.16
C GLU A 60 4.23 11.96 -4.32
N ILE A 61 4.95 10.86 -4.13
CA ILE A 61 5.85 10.35 -5.16
C ILE A 61 5.09 9.98 -6.43
N LEU A 62 3.96 9.31 -6.25
CA LEU A 62 3.19 8.80 -7.38
C LEU A 62 2.17 9.81 -7.90
N ASP A 63 2.04 10.95 -7.22
CA ASP A 63 1.06 11.98 -7.59
C ASP A 63 -0.31 11.34 -7.74
N CYS A 64 -0.77 10.70 -6.69
CA CYS A 64 -2.03 9.96 -6.71
C CYS A 64 -2.75 10.14 -5.38
N ARG A 65 -3.92 9.54 -5.29
CA ARG A 65 -4.76 9.66 -4.11
C ARG A 65 -4.61 8.44 -3.23
N VAL A 66 -5.13 8.52 -2.00
CA VAL A 66 -5.06 7.40 -1.06
C VAL A 66 -5.72 6.15 -1.65
N GLU A 67 -6.85 6.32 -2.31
CA GLU A 67 -7.56 5.19 -2.90
C GLU A 67 -6.81 4.55 -4.06
N ASP A 68 -5.77 5.21 -4.55
CA ASP A 68 -4.90 4.63 -5.57
C ASP A 68 -3.76 3.82 -4.97
N ILE A 69 -3.69 3.76 -3.64
CA ILE A 69 -2.66 3.01 -2.92
C ILE A 69 -3.28 1.81 -2.20
N LEU A 70 -4.41 2.02 -1.55
CA LEU A 70 -5.01 0.97 -0.74
C LEU A 70 -6.52 1.03 -0.82
N GLU A 71 -7.14 -0.09 -0.43
CA GLU A 71 -8.59 -0.20 -0.38
C GLU A 71 -8.96 -1.07 0.80
N TYR A 72 -10.18 -0.91 1.28
CA TYR A 72 -10.72 -1.76 2.31
C TYR A 72 -11.61 -2.81 1.66
N ILE A 73 -11.37 -4.06 1.99
CA ILE A 73 -12.19 -5.16 1.47
C ILE A 73 -13.02 -5.68 2.63
N PRO A 74 -14.35 -5.50 2.59
CA PRO A 74 -15.19 -5.93 3.69
C PRO A 74 -15.13 -7.43 3.88
N ASP A 75 -15.20 -7.86 5.13
CA ASP A 75 -15.29 -9.27 5.47
C ASP A 75 -16.73 -9.71 5.24
N GLU A 76 -16.92 -10.67 4.37
CA GLU A 76 -18.25 -11.14 3.99
C GLU A 76 -18.62 -12.47 4.64
N SER A 77 -17.75 -13.01 5.46
CA SER A 77 -18.02 -14.30 6.06
C SER A 77 -19.08 -14.26 7.13
#